data_e88a53c763bada9b635380f4576a06c9
#
_entry.id   e88a53c763bada9b635380f4576a06c9
#
_cell.length_a   1.000
_cell.length_b   1.000
_cell.length_c   1.000
_cell.angle_alpha   90.00
_cell.angle_beta   90.00
_cell.angle_gamma   90.00
#
_symmetry.space_group_name_H-M   'P 1'
#
loop_
_entity.id
_entity.type
_entity.pdbx_description
1 polymer ?
#
loop_
_entity_poly.entity_id
_entity_poly.type
_entity_poly.pdbx_seq_one_letter_code
_entity_poly.pdbx_strand_id
1 'polypeptide(L)'
;ALTGKAIQSTTGYGGVAKLAIDGNTDGDFQKSKSVTHNANGDADAWWEVDLGEERSLTKLAVWNRTDSGLHSRLDGFRLQVLSADRRVVWEKKFPKAPKRDLLVSLDGSEVGQFVKASASYEQARFEAFKAIDGNMKQDSGWAIAGGHGRDHYGVFTLKRPIAGGELTVRLIQNYPNHAIG
;
A
#
# COMPACT_ATOMS: atom_id res chain seq x y z
N ALA A 1 -3.04 10.80 9.19
CA ALA A 1 -4.45 10.48 8.88
C ALA A 1 -5.17 9.81 10.06
N LEU A 2 -4.50 8.99 10.89
CA LEU A 2 -5.14 8.22 11.98
C LEU A 2 -5.96 9.07 12.97
N THR A 3 -5.65 10.33 13.13
CA THR A 3 -6.35 11.28 14.01
C THR A 3 -7.33 12.19 13.27
N GLY A 4 -7.43 12.05 11.96
CA GLY A 4 -8.31 12.87 11.13
C GLY A 4 -9.78 12.51 11.27
N LYS A 5 -10.64 13.35 10.69
CA LYS A 5 -12.08 13.11 10.60
C LYS A 5 -12.42 12.60 9.19
N ALA A 6 -12.80 11.32 9.09
CA ALA A 6 -13.14 10.70 7.81
C ALA A 6 -14.64 10.75 7.55
N ILE A 7 -15.00 11.03 6.29
CA ILE A 7 -16.37 11.02 5.76
C ILE A 7 -16.39 10.35 4.38
N GLN A 8 -17.55 9.95 3.94
CA GLN A 8 -17.76 9.35 2.61
C GLN A 8 -19.17 9.65 2.09
N SER A 9 -19.37 9.54 0.77
CA SER A 9 -20.66 9.86 0.12
C SER A 9 -21.82 9.04 0.68
N THR A 10 -21.64 7.73 0.81
CA THR A 10 -22.62 6.79 1.34
C THR A 10 -21.94 5.68 2.12
N THR A 11 -22.68 4.94 2.94
CA THR A 11 -22.14 3.80 3.68
C THR A 11 -22.93 2.54 3.37
N GLY A 12 -22.24 1.47 2.98
CA GLY A 12 -22.80 0.15 2.76
C GLY A 12 -22.11 -0.91 3.62
N TYR A 13 -22.79 -1.98 3.95
CA TYR A 13 -22.26 -3.19 4.60
C TYR A 13 -21.46 -2.94 5.89
N GLY A 14 -21.73 -1.84 6.59
CA GLY A 14 -21.00 -1.46 7.80
C GLY A 14 -19.59 -0.90 7.57
N GLY A 15 -19.19 -0.68 6.32
CA GLY A 15 -17.89 -0.11 5.95
C GLY A 15 -17.86 1.40 6.12
N VAL A 16 -17.88 1.89 7.37
CA VAL A 16 -17.89 3.32 7.70
C VAL A 16 -16.55 4.00 7.36
N ALA A 17 -16.60 5.30 7.08
CA ALA A 17 -15.43 6.06 6.59
C ALA A 17 -14.18 5.96 7.48
N LYS A 18 -14.33 5.91 8.79
CA LYS A 18 -13.21 5.85 9.74
C LYS A 18 -12.36 4.58 9.65
N LEU A 19 -12.88 3.50 9.04
CA LEU A 19 -12.12 2.27 8.85
C LEU A 19 -10.89 2.45 7.94
N ALA A 20 -10.88 3.45 7.06
CA ALA A 20 -9.70 3.76 6.25
C ALA A 20 -8.58 4.48 7.00
N ILE A 21 -8.82 4.87 8.27
CA ILE A 21 -7.84 5.57 9.12
C ILE A 21 -7.71 4.92 10.51
N ASP A 22 -8.13 3.66 10.68
CA ASP A 22 -8.09 2.93 11.95
C ASP A 22 -6.71 2.31 12.27
N GLY A 23 -5.77 2.37 11.32
CA GLY A 23 -4.44 1.78 11.44
C GLY A 23 -4.37 0.31 11.02
N ASN A 24 -5.50 -0.34 10.74
CA ASN A 24 -5.54 -1.70 10.23
C ASN A 24 -5.41 -1.68 8.70
N THR A 25 -4.36 -2.31 8.17
CA THR A 25 -4.08 -2.37 6.73
C THR A 25 -4.43 -3.72 6.10
N ASP A 26 -5.13 -4.59 6.83
CA ASP A 26 -5.64 -5.85 6.29
C ASP A 26 -6.85 -5.56 5.37
N GLY A 27 -6.68 -5.76 4.08
CA GLY A 27 -7.71 -5.51 3.06
C GLY A 27 -8.78 -6.59 2.97
N ASP A 28 -8.76 -7.65 3.79
CA ASP A 28 -9.81 -8.66 3.80
C ASP A 28 -11.07 -8.15 4.51
N PHE A 29 -12.03 -7.69 3.72
CA PHE A 29 -13.27 -7.12 4.25
C PHE A 29 -14.08 -8.11 5.09
N GLN A 30 -14.08 -9.38 4.73
CA GLN A 30 -14.85 -10.39 5.45
C GLN A 30 -14.24 -10.72 6.80
N LYS A 31 -12.92 -10.78 6.87
CA LYS A 31 -12.17 -11.20 8.04
C LYS A 31 -11.87 -10.04 8.98
N SER A 32 -11.29 -8.98 8.48
CA SER A 32 -10.73 -7.90 9.31
C SER A 32 -11.71 -6.75 9.57
N LYS A 33 -12.73 -6.59 8.70
CA LYS A 33 -13.69 -5.47 8.75
C LYS A 33 -13.05 -4.08 8.69
N SER A 34 -11.83 -3.96 8.14
CA SER A 34 -11.04 -2.73 8.08
C SER A 34 -11.10 -2.02 6.73
N VAL A 35 -12.15 -2.24 5.95
CA VAL A 35 -12.32 -1.62 4.62
C VAL A 35 -13.58 -0.76 4.62
N THR A 36 -13.47 0.48 4.12
CA THR A 36 -14.64 1.34 3.87
C THR A 36 -15.47 0.79 2.71
N HIS A 37 -16.75 1.03 2.71
CA HIS A 37 -17.65 0.57 1.65
C HIS A 37 -18.79 1.56 1.43
N ASN A 38 -18.93 2.06 0.19
CA ASN A 38 -20.09 2.84 -0.22
C ASN A 38 -21.30 1.95 -0.48
N ALA A 39 -22.49 2.51 -0.44
CA ALA A 39 -23.71 1.78 -0.78
C ALA A 39 -23.71 1.37 -2.26
N ASN A 40 -24.44 0.30 -2.58
CA ASN A 40 -24.62 -0.10 -3.97
C ASN A 40 -25.36 1.00 -4.75
N GLY A 41 -24.91 1.25 -5.99
CA GLY A 41 -25.52 2.26 -6.86
C GLY A 41 -25.03 3.69 -6.62
N ASP A 42 -24.08 3.91 -5.73
CA ASP A 42 -23.40 5.20 -5.58
C ASP A 42 -22.42 5.39 -6.77
N ALA A 43 -22.89 6.05 -7.83
CA ALA A 43 -22.15 6.23 -9.08
C ALA A 43 -20.96 7.19 -8.93
N ASP A 44 -21.05 8.14 -7.99
CA ASP A 44 -20.06 9.17 -7.71
C ASP A 44 -19.44 8.96 -6.31
N ALA A 45 -19.20 7.71 -5.96
CA ALA A 45 -18.66 7.34 -4.65
C ALA A 45 -17.34 8.04 -4.33
N TRP A 46 -17.24 8.63 -3.15
CA TRP A 46 -16.02 9.27 -2.66
C TRP A 46 -15.80 9.00 -1.17
N TRP A 47 -14.57 9.12 -0.77
CA TRP A 47 -14.10 9.11 0.61
C TRP A 47 -13.12 10.26 0.82
N GLU A 48 -13.19 10.92 1.98
CA GLU A 48 -12.36 12.07 2.34
C GLU A 48 -11.93 11.98 3.79
N VAL A 49 -10.72 12.47 4.09
CA VAL A 49 -10.24 12.71 5.45
C VAL A 49 -9.81 14.15 5.62
N ASP A 50 -10.38 14.82 6.62
CA ASP A 50 -9.93 16.10 7.11
C ASP A 50 -8.84 15.88 8.18
N LEU A 51 -7.67 16.47 7.98
CA LEU A 51 -6.52 16.35 8.88
C LEU A 51 -6.60 17.33 10.08
N GLY A 52 -7.61 18.21 10.10
CA GLY A 52 -7.87 19.18 11.16
C GLY A 52 -7.00 20.43 11.13
N GLU A 53 -5.89 20.39 10.42
CA GLU A 53 -4.97 21.52 10.22
C GLU A 53 -4.23 21.40 8.88
N GLU A 54 -3.75 22.49 8.36
CA GLU A 54 -2.93 22.50 7.16
C GLU A 54 -1.57 21.83 7.45
N ARG A 55 -1.22 20.85 6.62
CA ARG A 55 0.00 20.05 6.77
C ARG A 55 0.73 19.93 5.44
N SER A 56 2.04 19.94 5.50
CA SER A 56 2.87 19.55 4.37
C SER A 56 2.78 18.02 4.20
N LEU A 57 2.28 17.58 3.05
CA LEU A 57 2.15 16.18 2.71
C LEU A 57 3.20 15.82 1.65
N THR A 58 4.00 14.82 1.94
CA THR A 58 5.01 14.31 1.00
C THR A 58 4.59 13.00 0.34
N LYS A 59 3.76 12.20 1.03
CA LYS A 59 3.35 10.86 0.56
C LYS A 59 1.90 10.56 0.94
N LEU A 60 1.21 9.82 0.07
CA LEU A 60 -0.08 9.19 0.35
C LEU A 60 0.06 7.67 0.23
N ALA A 61 -0.54 6.93 1.15
CA ALA A 61 -0.64 5.49 1.07
C ALA A 61 -2.11 5.07 1.02
N VAL A 62 -2.44 4.22 0.05
CA VAL A 62 -3.79 3.66 -0.13
C VAL A 62 -3.70 2.15 0.00
N TRP A 63 -4.46 1.58 0.93
CA TRP A 63 -4.65 0.13 1.05
C TRP A 63 -6.00 -0.24 0.45
N ASN A 64 -5.99 -1.23 -0.42
CA ASN A 64 -7.17 -1.67 -1.14
C ASN A 64 -7.72 -2.97 -0.55
N ARG A 65 -8.97 -3.26 -0.89
CA ARG A 65 -9.61 -4.53 -0.62
C ARG A 65 -8.88 -5.68 -1.31
N THR A 66 -8.67 -6.81 -0.62
CA THR A 66 -7.87 -7.94 -1.13
C THR A 66 -8.65 -9.23 -1.28
N ASP A 67 -9.80 -9.38 -0.58
CA ASP A 67 -10.61 -10.59 -0.61
C ASP A 67 -11.38 -10.76 -1.94
N SER A 68 -11.59 -12.00 -2.33
CA SER A 68 -12.47 -12.41 -3.45
C SER A 68 -12.13 -11.76 -4.81
N GLY A 69 -10.90 -11.27 -5.01
CA GLY A 69 -10.51 -10.57 -6.24
C GLY A 69 -11.18 -9.21 -6.46
N LEU A 70 -11.81 -8.64 -5.43
CA LEU A 70 -12.61 -7.41 -5.53
C LEU A 70 -11.78 -6.12 -5.53
N HIS A 71 -10.46 -6.22 -5.53
CA HIS A 71 -9.56 -5.06 -5.64
C HIS A 71 -9.84 -4.22 -6.90
N SER A 72 -10.25 -4.83 -8.01
CA SER A 72 -10.57 -4.13 -9.26
C SER A 72 -11.76 -3.18 -9.19
N ARG A 73 -12.56 -3.23 -8.13
CA ARG A 73 -13.66 -2.26 -7.91
C ARG A 73 -13.15 -0.82 -7.76
N LEU A 74 -11.87 -0.64 -7.40
CA LEU A 74 -11.21 0.66 -7.33
C LEU A 74 -10.53 1.06 -8.66
N ASP A 75 -10.70 0.32 -9.77
CA ASP A 75 -10.18 0.71 -11.08
C ASP A 75 -10.72 2.08 -11.49
N GLY A 76 -9.85 2.93 -12.05
CA GLY A 76 -10.22 4.28 -12.48
C GLY A 76 -10.28 5.33 -11.36
N PHE A 77 -9.84 5.01 -10.14
CA PHE A 77 -9.92 5.94 -9.03
C PHE A 77 -9.01 7.17 -9.20
N ARG A 78 -9.35 8.21 -8.47
CA ARG A 78 -8.66 9.48 -8.44
C ARG A 78 -8.30 9.84 -7.00
N LEU A 79 -7.07 10.26 -6.79
CA LEU A 79 -6.63 10.88 -5.55
C LEU A 79 -6.55 12.39 -5.72
N GLN A 80 -7.00 13.12 -4.72
CA GLN A 80 -6.91 14.56 -4.65
C GLN A 80 -6.37 14.99 -3.28
N VAL A 81 -5.61 16.07 -3.25
CA VAL A 81 -5.30 16.84 -2.05
C VAL A 81 -6.00 18.18 -2.17
N LEU A 82 -6.73 18.54 -1.14
CA LEU A 82 -7.48 19.79 -1.04
C LEU A 82 -6.79 20.74 -0.05
N SER A 83 -6.77 22.02 -0.37
CA SER A 83 -6.41 23.07 0.58
C SER A 83 -7.56 23.33 1.58
N ALA A 84 -7.32 24.17 2.59
CA ALA A 84 -8.32 24.51 3.60
C ALA A 84 -9.59 25.15 3.01
N ASP A 85 -9.47 25.88 1.92
CA ASP A 85 -10.60 26.45 1.16
C ASP A 85 -11.17 25.51 0.09
N ARG A 86 -10.86 24.22 0.21
CA ARG A 86 -11.37 23.12 -0.62
C ARG A 86 -11.00 23.18 -2.12
N ARG A 87 -9.96 23.92 -2.48
CA ARG A 87 -9.40 23.86 -3.84
C ARG A 87 -8.50 22.65 -4.00
N VAL A 88 -8.58 22.00 -5.16
CA VAL A 88 -7.68 20.90 -5.52
C VAL A 88 -6.28 21.47 -5.77
N VAL A 89 -5.32 21.15 -4.90
CA VAL A 89 -3.91 21.56 -5.01
C VAL A 89 -3.03 20.47 -5.63
N TRP A 90 -3.50 19.23 -5.63
CA TRP A 90 -2.85 18.11 -6.31
C TRP A 90 -3.90 17.06 -6.68
N GLU A 91 -3.73 16.44 -7.85
CA GLU A 91 -4.60 15.36 -8.34
C GLU A 91 -3.80 14.34 -9.15
N LYS A 92 -4.17 13.07 -9.02
CA LYS A 92 -3.70 12.00 -9.88
C LYS A 92 -4.78 10.94 -10.10
N LYS A 93 -4.98 10.53 -11.37
CA LYS A 93 -5.86 9.43 -11.78
C LYS A 93 -5.07 8.15 -11.94
N PHE A 94 -5.68 7.03 -11.53
CA PHE A 94 -5.09 5.71 -11.62
C PHE A 94 -6.03 4.80 -12.41
N PRO A 95 -5.67 4.41 -13.64
CA PRO A 95 -6.54 3.58 -14.48
C PRO A 95 -6.76 2.18 -13.91
N LYS A 96 -5.83 1.71 -13.08
CA LYS A 96 -5.90 0.41 -12.41
C LYS A 96 -5.71 0.56 -10.91
N ALA A 97 -6.51 -0.20 -10.17
CA ALA A 97 -6.38 -0.33 -8.73
C ALA A 97 -5.12 -1.12 -8.33
N PRO A 98 -4.47 -0.79 -7.22
CA PRO A 98 -3.46 -1.65 -6.64
C PRO A 98 -4.12 -2.95 -6.15
N LYS A 99 -3.41 -4.07 -6.28
CA LYS A 99 -3.93 -5.36 -5.75
C LYS A 99 -4.03 -5.37 -4.23
N ARG A 100 -3.16 -4.62 -3.56
CA ARG A 100 -3.13 -4.49 -2.10
C ARG A 100 -2.93 -3.04 -1.66
N ASP A 101 -1.79 -2.44 -1.98
CA ASP A 101 -1.46 -1.09 -1.56
C ASP A 101 -0.72 -0.30 -2.64
N LEU A 102 -0.79 1.01 -2.52
CA LEU A 102 -0.14 1.97 -3.38
C LEU A 102 0.46 3.08 -2.53
N LEU A 103 1.73 3.36 -2.70
CA LEU A 103 2.38 4.55 -2.16
C LEU A 103 2.55 5.59 -3.28
N VAL A 104 2.07 6.79 -3.03
CA VAL A 104 2.14 7.93 -3.97
C VAL A 104 2.96 9.03 -3.36
N SER A 105 4.00 9.47 -4.07
CA SER A 105 4.77 10.66 -3.71
C SER A 105 4.09 11.93 -4.20
N LEU A 106 4.04 12.96 -3.37
CA LEU A 106 3.42 14.26 -3.65
C LEU A 106 4.46 15.36 -3.93
N ASP A 107 5.68 15.16 -3.50
CA ASP A 107 6.80 16.11 -3.62
C ASP A 107 7.63 15.92 -4.90
N GLY A 108 7.15 15.09 -5.83
CA GLY A 108 7.87 14.74 -7.06
C GLY A 108 8.99 13.72 -6.84
N SER A 109 9.20 13.25 -5.59
CA SER A 109 10.13 12.15 -5.33
C SER A 109 9.61 10.88 -6.02
N GLU A 110 10.48 10.15 -6.70
CA GLU A 110 10.09 8.90 -7.35
C GLU A 110 9.90 7.79 -6.31
N VAL A 111 8.78 7.06 -6.38
CA VAL A 111 8.69 5.78 -5.70
C VAL A 111 9.60 4.82 -6.44
N GLY A 112 10.69 4.42 -5.78
CA GLY A 112 11.68 3.53 -6.38
C GLY A 112 11.06 2.19 -6.77
N GLN A 113 11.19 1.81 -8.03
CA GLN A 113 10.81 0.47 -8.51
C GLN A 113 12.04 -0.41 -8.55
N PHE A 114 12.02 -1.50 -7.78
CA PHE A 114 13.03 -2.54 -7.90
C PHE A 114 12.80 -3.37 -9.16
N VAL A 115 13.88 -3.67 -9.89
CA VAL A 115 13.83 -4.44 -11.14
C VAL A 115 14.71 -5.68 -11.12
N LYS A 116 15.61 -5.77 -10.16
CA LYS A 116 16.50 -6.92 -9.97
C LYS A 116 16.72 -7.15 -8.48
N ALA A 117 16.77 -8.40 -8.08
CA ALA A 117 17.19 -8.83 -6.75
C ALA A 117 18.16 -9.99 -6.86
N SER A 118 19.12 -10.07 -5.95
CA SER A 118 20.01 -11.19 -5.74
C SER A 118 20.36 -11.27 -4.26
N ALA A 119 20.75 -12.44 -3.78
CA ALA A 119 21.13 -12.63 -2.40
C ALA A 119 22.36 -13.52 -2.26
N SER A 120 23.03 -13.45 -1.11
CA SER A 120 24.18 -14.32 -0.78
C SER A 120 23.75 -15.77 -0.58
N TYR A 121 22.49 -15.99 -0.24
CA TYR A 121 21.87 -17.31 -0.13
C TYR A 121 20.37 -17.23 -0.49
N GLU A 122 19.88 -18.23 -1.17
CA GLU A 122 18.48 -18.34 -1.57
C GLU A 122 17.99 -19.75 -1.30
N GLN A 123 16.91 -19.87 -0.54
CA GLN A 123 16.23 -21.14 -0.39
C GLN A 123 15.57 -21.52 -1.71
N ALA A 124 15.64 -22.79 -2.10
CA ALA A 124 14.94 -23.30 -3.29
C ALA A 124 13.46 -22.90 -3.26
N ARG A 125 12.96 -22.35 -4.37
CA ARG A 125 11.62 -21.80 -4.57
C ARG A 125 11.32 -20.47 -3.86
N PHE A 126 12.31 -19.88 -3.14
CA PHE A 126 12.19 -18.61 -2.44
C PHE A 126 13.39 -17.71 -2.75
N GLU A 127 13.64 -17.50 -4.04
CA GLU A 127 14.73 -16.69 -4.56
C GLU A 127 14.48 -15.19 -4.25
N ALA A 128 15.55 -14.41 -4.14
CA ALA A 128 15.48 -12.96 -3.80
C ALA A 128 14.56 -12.17 -4.73
N PHE A 129 14.48 -12.54 -6.01
CA PHE A 129 13.57 -11.91 -6.98
C PHE A 129 12.10 -11.98 -6.54
N LYS A 130 11.68 -13.02 -5.85
CA LYS A 130 10.30 -13.15 -5.35
C LYS A 130 9.92 -12.16 -4.27
N ALA A 131 10.90 -11.48 -3.67
CA ALA A 131 10.64 -10.37 -2.75
C ALA A 131 10.18 -9.09 -3.47
N ILE A 132 10.34 -9.01 -4.80
CA ILE A 132 9.99 -7.84 -5.62
C ILE A 132 9.04 -8.16 -6.79
N ASP A 133 8.54 -9.38 -6.92
CA ASP A 133 7.66 -9.83 -8.02
C ASP A 133 6.20 -9.37 -7.89
N GLY A 134 5.87 -8.71 -6.77
CA GLY A 134 4.51 -8.26 -6.47
C GLY A 134 3.56 -9.38 -6.01
N ASN A 135 4.04 -10.60 -5.85
CA ASN A 135 3.26 -11.71 -5.32
C ASN A 135 3.30 -11.69 -3.78
N MET A 136 2.18 -11.35 -3.17
CA MET A 136 2.05 -11.19 -1.71
C MET A 136 1.54 -12.45 -1.00
N LYS A 137 1.54 -13.60 -1.67
CA LYS A 137 1.11 -14.87 -1.06
C LYS A 137 2.16 -15.36 -0.07
N GLN A 138 1.72 -16.16 0.90
CA GLN A 138 2.59 -16.76 1.93
C GLN A 138 3.65 -17.71 1.37
N ASP A 139 3.44 -18.24 0.16
CA ASP A 139 4.35 -19.15 -0.55
C ASP A 139 5.29 -18.42 -1.52
N SER A 140 5.39 -17.09 -1.43
CA SER A 140 6.30 -16.26 -2.22
C SER A 140 7.15 -15.36 -1.33
N GLY A 141 8.30 -14.94 -1.85
CA GLY A 141 9.25 -14.09 -1.16
C GLY A 141 10.64 -14.69 -1.11
N TRP A 142 11.59 -13.95 -0.55
CA TRP A 142 12.94 -14.45 -0.28
C TRP A 142 12.99 -15.14 1.08
N ALA A 143 13.61 -16.32 1.13
CA ALA A 143 13.81 -17.07 2.35
C ALA A 143 15.18 -17.73 2.40
N ILE A 144 15.63 -18.12 3.60
CA ILE A 144 16.97 -18.63 3.88
C ILE A 144 16.98 -19.97 4.64
N ALA A 145 15.89 -20.75 4.58
CA ALA A 145 15.91 -22.07 5.22
C ALA A 145 17.04 -22.94 4.69
N GLY A 146 17.80 -23.56 5.58
CA GLY A 146 19.04 -24.27 5.28
C GLY A 146 20.30 -23.39 5.37
N GLY A 147 20.16 -22.09 5.44
CA GLY A 147 21.25 -21.12 5.62
C GLY A 147 21.32 -20.48 7.02
N HIS A 148 20.53 -20.95 7.99
CA HIS A 148 20.47 -20.38 9.33
C HIS A 148 21.83 -20.37 10.04
N GLY A 149 22.03 -19.42 10.94
CA GLY A 149 23.27 -19.28 11.74
C GLY A 149 24.43 -18.60 11.02
N ARG A 150 24.16 -17.96 9.90
CA ARG A 150 25.11 -17.13 9.14
C ARG A 150 24.46 -15.83 8.73
N ASP A 151 25.25 -14.78 8.55
CA ASP A 151 24.77 -13.53 8.00
C ASP A 151 24.49 -13.68 6.50
N HIS A 152 23.34 -13.19 6.07
CA HIS A 152 22.93 -13.15 4.68
C HIS A 152 22.56 -11.73 4.28
N TYR A 153 22.83 -11.39 3.02
CA TYR A 153 22.43 -10.10 2.46
C TYR A 153 21.67 -10.27 1.16
N GLY A 154 20.77 -9.34 0.90
CA GLY A 154 20.09 -9.19 -0.37
C GLY A 154 20.46 -7.85 -1.02
N VAL A 155 20.61 -7.85 -2.34
CA VAL A 155 20.85 -6.66 -3.14
C VAL A 155 19.67 -6.44 -4.05
N PHE A 156 19.02 -5.27 -3.92
CA PHE A 156 17.84 -4.89 -4.71
C PHE A 156 18.21 -3.69 -5.58
N THR A 157 18.11 -3.86 -6.89
CA THR A 157 18.48 -2.81 -7.85
C THR A 157 17.25 -2.02 -8.28
N LEU A 158 17.32 -0.70 -8.12
CA LEU A 158 16.29 0.21 -8.59
C LEU A 158 16.32 0.34 -10.12
N LYS A 159 15.17 0.52 -10.74
CA LYS A 159 15.01 0.77 -12.18
C LYS A 159 15.73 2.04 -12.62
N ARG A 160 15.78 3.05 -11.75
CA ARG A 160 16.48 4.32 -11.95
C ARG A 160 17.20 4.71 -10.66
N PRO A 161 18.34 5.39 -10.74
CA PRO A 161 18.96 5.99 -9.57
C PRO A 161 18.00 6.99 -8.91
N ILE A 162 17.99 7.01 -7.58
CA ILE A 162 17.33 8.05 -6.80
C ILE A 162 18.35 9.15 -6.53
N ALA A 163 18.04 10.37 -6.92
CA ALA A 163 18.92 11.53 -6.70
C ALA A 163 18.76 12.03 -5.26
N GLY A 164 19.57 11.52 -4.35
CA GLY A 164 19.68 12.04 -2.99
C GLY A 164 18.38 12.00 -2.16
N GLY A 165 18.47 12.15 -0.85
CA GLY A 165 17.33 12.24 0.04
C GLY A 165 17.17 11.04 0.97
N GLU A 166 16.04 10.97 1.67
CA GLU A 166 15.69 9.86 2.56
C GLU A 166 15.13 8.68 1.75
N LEU A 167 15.66 7.49 1.96
CA LEU A 167 15.15 6.24 1.40
C LEU A 167 14.37 5.47 2.48
N THR A 168 13.08 5.29 2.28
CA THR A 168 12.26 4.39 3.09
C THR A 168 12.09 3.07 2.37
N VAL A 169 12.57 1.97 2.95
CA VAL A 169 12.35 0.60 2.47
C VAL A 169 11.33 -0.07 3.36
N ARG A 170 10.24 -0.58 2.76
CA ARG A 170 9.25 -1.38 3.47
C ARG A 170 9.51 -2.86 3.21
N LEU A 171 9.76 -3.61 4.28
CA LEU A 171 9.82 -5.06 4.25
C LEU A 171 8.47 -5.62 4.68
N ILE A 172 7.87 -6.47 3.84
CA ILE A 172 6.57 -7.08 4.10
C ILE A 172 6.78 -8.57 4.32
N GLN A 173 6.39 -9.06 5.49
CA GLN A 173 6.53 -10.45 5.89
C GLN A 173 5.15 -11.04 6.11
N ASN A 174 4.77 -11.98 5.26
CA ASN A 174 3.46 -12.62 5.31
C ASN A 174 3.51 -14.07 5.83
N TYR A 175 4.71 -14.60 6.12
CA TYR A 175 4.83 -15.95 6.65
C TYR A 175 4.59 -15.96 8.16
N PRO A 176 3.65 -16.78 8.66
CA PRO A 176 3.33 -16.83 10.08
C PRO A 176 4.54 -17.26 10.92
N ASN A 177 4.70 -16.66 12.10
CA ASN A 177 5.71 -17.00 13.09
C ASN A 177 7.18 -16.79 12.70
N HIS A 178 7.46 -16.14 11.58
CA HIS A 178 8.82 -15.80 11.18
C HIS A 178 8.95 -14.31 10.94
N ALA A 179 10.00 -13.72 11.47
CA ALA A 179 10.40 -12.33 11.22
C ALA A 179 11.83 -12.30 10.70
N ILE A 180 12.21 -11.24 10.01
CA ILE A 180 13.61 -10.94 9.75
C ILE A 180 14.23 -10.56 11.11
N GLY A 181 15.12 -11.38 11.59
CA GLY A 181 15.89 -11.15 12.81
C GLY A 181 17.06 -10.24 12.56
#